data_a61925620589acf99622d15a63a9bf8e
#
_entry.id   a61925620589acf99622d15a63a9bf8e
#
_cell.length_a   1.000
_cell.length_b   1.000
_cell.length_c   1.000
_cell.angle_alpha   90.00
_cell.angle_beta   90.00
_cell.angle_gamma   90.00
#
_symmetry.space_group_name_H-M   'P 1'
#
loop_
_entity.id
_entity.type
_entity.pdbx_description
1 polymer ?
#
loop_
_entity_poly.entity_id
_entity_poly.type
_entity_poly.pdbx_seq_one_letter_code
_entity_poly.pdbx_strand_id
1 'polypeptide(L)'
;DVCSSDLFEEFYNDLNARVKDKFEYTFELVQTVYALPVKYIKHLDGTDLYEMRVSVGSNEYRTVLFAIDNSNVILATKIILLNGFLKKSTKDYDKQIAKAIRILKDLAL
;
A
#
# COMPACT_ATOMS: atom_id res chain seq x y z
N ASP A 1 -2.24 -4.20 -13.66
CA ASP A 1 -2.33 -5.40 -12.82
C ASP A 1 -1.90 -5.13 -11.39
N VAL A 2 -2.72 -5.57 -10.45
CA VAL A 2 -2.43 -5.46 -9.03
C VAL A 2 -2.29 -6.87 -8.47
N CYS A 3 -1.10 -7.16 -7.93
CA CYS A 3 -0.83 -8.40 -7.20
C CYS A 3 -0.77 -8.09 -5.72
N SER A 4 -0.91 -9.11 -4.88
CA SER A 4 -0.81 -8.92 -3.43
C SER A 4 -0.07 -10.10 -2.80
N SER A 5 0.68 -9.80 -1.73
CA SER A 5 1.32 -10.84 -0.93
C SER A 5 0.27 -11.54 -0.05
N ASP A 6 0.61 -12.72 0.45
CA ASP A 6 -0.26 -13.44 1.38
C ASP A 6 -0.55 -12.61 2.63
N LEU A 7 0.44 -11.87 3.11
CA LEU A 7 0.30 -11.02 4.28
C LEU A 7 -0.71 -9.88 4.05
N PHE A 8 -0.68 -9.27 2.86
CA PHE A 8 -1.68 -8.26 2.52
C PHE A 8 -3.07 -8.88 2.45
N GLU A 9 -3.19 -10.06 1.83
CA GLU A 9 -4.46 -10.76 1.72
C GLU A 9 -5.09 -11.04 3.08
N GLU A 10 -4.29 -11.51 4.04
CA GLU A 10 -4.76 -11.74 5.42
C GLU A 10 -5.27 -10.45 6.05
N PHE A 11 -4.52 -9.37 5.92
CA PHE A 11 -4.91 -8.06 6.43
C PHE A 11 -6.25 -7.62 5.82
N TYR A 12 -6.36 -7.69 4.49
CA TYR A 12 -7.53 -7.22 3.77
C TYR A 12 -8.78 -8.02 4.13
N ASN A 13 -8.65 -9.34 4.21
CA ASN A 13 -9.79 -10.23 4.50
C ASN A 13 -10.39 -9.98 5.89
N ASP A 14 -9.60 -9.49 6.84
CA ASP A 14 -10.06 -9.19 8.19
C ASP A 14 -10.75 -7.82 8.31
N LEU A 15 -10.73 -7.00 7.27
CA LEU A 15 -11.37 -5.68 7.29
C LEU A 15 -12.89 -5.81 7.21
N ASN A 16 -13.62 -4.88 7.84
CA ASN A 16 -15.07 -4.83 7.67
C ASN A 16 -15.45 -4.29 6.28
N ALA A 17 -16.70 -4.46 5.89
CA ALA A 17 -17.19 -4.10 4.57
C ALA A 17 -16.97 -2.62 4.23
N ARG A 18 -17.19 -1.73 5.19
CA ARG A 18 -17.00 -0.28 4.98
C ARG A 18 -15.55 0.08 4.64
N VAL A 19 -14.61 -0.54 5.35
CA VAL A 19 -13.19 -0.30 5.12
C VAL A 19 -12.75 -0.91 3.79
N LYS A 20 -13.22 -2.12 3.48
CA LYS A 20 -12.95 -2.76 2.18
C LYS A 20 -13.44 -1.90 1.02
N ASP A 21 -14.63 -1.35 1.11
CA ASP A 21 -15.18 -0.46 0.07
C ASP A 21 -14.31 0.76 -0.14
N LYS A 22 -13.77 1.34 0.94
CA LYS A 22 -12.89 2.50 0.84
C LYS A 22 -11.54 2.12 0.22
N PHE A 23 -11.02 0.93 0.51
CA PHE A 23 -9.81 0.42 -0.14
C PHE A 23 -10.04 0.24 -1.65
N GLU A 24 -11.15 -0.35 -2.05
CA GLU A 24 -11.49 -0.56 -3.46
C GLU A 24 -11.62 0.78 -4.20
N TYR A 25 -12.27 1.76 -3.58
CA TYR A 25 -12.38 3.11 -4.13
C TYR A 25 -11.00 3.73 -4.33
N THR A 26 -10.12 3.59 -3.35
CA THR A 26 -8.77 4.17 -3.41
C THR A 26 -7.91 3.47 -4.46
N PHE A 27 -8.01 2.14 -4.58
CA PHE A 27 -7.32 1.39 -5.63
C PHE A 27 -7.75 1.89 -7.01
N GLU A 28 -9.03 2.13 -7.21
CA GLU A 28 -9.55 2.65 -8.48
C GLU A 28 -8.99 4.04 -8.77
N LEU A 29 -8.95 4.92 -7.78
CA LEU A 29 -8.35 6.24 -7.92
C LEU A 29 -6.89 6.17 -8.35
N VAL A 30 -6.12 5.31 -7.70
CA VAL A 30 -4.69 5.14 -7.99
C VAL A 30 -4.48 4.65 -9.42
N GLN A 31 -5.38 3.82 -9.93
CA GLN A 31 -5.28 3.27 -11.27
C GLN A 31 -5.73 4.22 -12.37
N THR A 32 -6.61 5.17 -12.05
CA THR A 32 -7.27 6.00 -13.08
C THR A 32 -6.84 7.46 -13.08
N VAL A 33 -6.20 7.95 -12.03
CA VAL A 33 -5.83 9.37 -11.90
C VAL A 33 -4.32 9.54 -11.99
N TYR A 34 -3.87 10.37 -12.92
CA TYR A 34 -2.44 10.58 -13.20
C TYR A 34 -1.65 11.24 -12.09
N ALA A 35 -2.24 12.23 -11.43
CA ALA A 35 -1.56 13.02 -10.41
C ALA A 35 -2.35 12.99 -9.12
N LEU A 36 -2.06 12.02 -8.27
CA LEU A 36 -2.73 11.90 -6.98
C LEU A 36 -2.01 12.70 -5.90
N PRO A 37 -2.76 13.40 -5.02
CA PRO A 37 -2.16 14.05 -3.86
C PRO A 37 -1.50 13.04 -2.92
N VAL A 38 -0.53 13.52 -2.15
CA VAL A 38 0.15 12.75 -1.10
C VAL A 38 -0.82 12.11 -0.11
N LYS A 39 -2.02 12.66 0.03
CA LYS A 39 -3.05 12.10 0.91
C LYS A 39 -3.49 10.70 0.49
N TYR A 40 -3.30 10.31 -0.78
CA TYR A 40 -3.66 8.98 -1.29
C TYR A 40 -2.45 8.07 -1.49
N ILE A 41 -1.36 8.61 -2.06
CA ILE A 41 -0.17 7.82 -2.34
C ILE A 41 1.09 8.68 -2.14
N LYS A 42 2.10 8.11 -1.50
CA LYS A 42 3.34 8.82 -1.17
C LYS A 42 4.54 7.89 -1.37
N HIS A 43 5.61 8.44 -1.95
CA HIS A 43 6.89 7.73 -2.01
C HIS A 43 7.53 7.70 -0.62
N LEU A 44 8.06 6.55 -0.22
CA LEU A 44 8.76 6.41 1.07
C LEU A 44 10.23 6.73 0.87
N ASP A 45 10.70 7.82 1.47
CA ASP A 45 12.06 8.33 1.33
C ASP A 45 13.11 7.26 1.61
N GLY A 46 14.14 7.20 0.77
CA GLY A 46 15.23 6.25 0.92
C GLY A 46 14.89 4.82 0.49
N THR A 47 13.73 4.60 -0.12
CA THR A 47 13.30 3.28 -0.59
C THR A 47 12.72 3.36 -2.00
N ASP A 48 12.50 2.19 -2.61
CA ASP A 48 11.75 2.09 -3.87
C ASP A 48 10.26 1.83 -3.62
N LEU A 49 9.80 2.02 -2.39
CA LEU A 49 8.45 1.69 -1.99
C LEU A 49 7.55 2.93 -1.99
N TYR A 50 6.26 2.67 -2.13
CA TYR A 50 5.20 3.68 -2.02
C TYR A 50 4.22 3.26 -0.94
N GLU A 51 3.52 4.23 -0.41
CA GLU A 51 2.51 4.04 0.63
C GLU A 51 1.18 4.57 0.12
N MET A 52 0.17 3.71 0.06
CA MET A 52 -1.19 4.11 -0.23
C MET A 52 -1.92 4.34 1.10
N ARG A 53 -2.69 5.42 1.17
CA ARG A 53 -3.35 5.87 2.39
C ARG A 53 -4.85 5.80 2.25
N VAL A 54 -5.50 5.17 3.24
CA VAL A 54 -6.95 5.03 3.30
C VAL A 54 -7.42 5.48 4.68
N SER A 55 -8.31 6.46 4.71
CA SER A 55 -8.88 6.99 5.95
C SER A 55 -10.35 6.62 6.06
N VAL A 56 -10.75 6.04 7.19
CA VAL A 56 -12.14 5.70 7.48
C VAL A 56 -12.45 6.14 8.91
N GLY A 57 -13.30 7.17 9.05
CA GLY A 57 -13.53 7.77 10.35
C GLY A 57 -12.25 8.35 10.93
N SER A 58 -11.91 7.98 12.16
CA SER A 58 -10.64 8.38 12.79
C SER A 58 -9.51 7.39 12.54
N ASN A 59 -9.75 6.31 11.80
CA ASN A 59 -8.75 5.28 11.54
C ASN A 59 -7.98 5.57 10.25
N GLU A 60 -6.66 5.44 10.34
CA GLU A 60 -5.75 5.62 9.22
C GLU A 60 -5.12 4.30 8.85
N TYR A 61 -5.44 3.81 7.65
CA TYR A 61 -4.88 2.57 7.12
C TYR A 61 -3.77 2.90 6.13
N ARG A 62 -2.78 2.03 6.06
CA ARG A 62 -1.65 2.16 5.14
C ARG A 62 -1.41 0.84 4.42
N THR A 63 -1.07 0.92 3.15
CA THR A 63 -0.62 -0.21 2.36
C THR A 63 0.69 0.14 1.70
N VAL A 64 1.71 -0.68 1.92
CA VAL A 64 3.01 -0.50 1.28
C VAL A 64 3.03 -1.29 -0.02
N LEU A 65 3.44 -0.65 -1.10
CA LEU A 65 3.44 -1.27 -2.42
C LEU A 65 4.74 -0.99 -3.18
N PHE A 66 5.00 -1.84 -4.17
CA PHE A 66 6.15 -1.74 -5.04
C PHE A 66 5.69 -1.78 -6.50
N ALA A 67 6.23 -0.88 -7.33
CA ALA A 67 5.96 -0.86 -8.76
C ALA A 67 6.98 -1.77 -9.45
N ILE A 68 6.51 -2.82 -10.12
CA ILE A 68 7.37 -3.87 -10.65
C ILE A 68 8.04 -3.45 -11.97
N ASP A 69 7.28 -2.82 -12.86
CA ASP A 69 7.71 -2.55 -14.23
C ASP A 69 8.10 -1.09 -14.50
N ASN A 70 8.09 -0.25 -13.48
CA ASN A 70 8.48 1.17 -13.63
C ASN A 70 8.90 1.73 -12.28
N SER A 71 9.90 2.60 -12.27
CA SER A 71 10.34 3.27 -11.05
C SER A 71 9.33 4.30 -10.55
N ASN A 72 8.43 4.76 -11.41
CA ASN A 72 7.35 5.67 -11.06
C ASN A 72 6.04 4.89 -10.97
N VAL A 73 5.44 4.82 -9.77
CA VAL A 73 4.23 4.05 -9.53
C VAL A 73 3.06 4.50 -10.41
N ILE A 74 2.98 5.79 -10.75
CA ILE A 74 1.91 6.33 -11.58
C ILE A 74 1.98 5.80 -13.01
N LEU A 75 3.19 5.53 -13.50
CA LEU A 75 3.42 5.00 -14.85
C LEU A 75 3.49 3.48 -14.89
N ALA A 76 3.50 2.84 -13.72
CA ALA A 76 3.59 1.38 -13.63
C ALA A 76 2.30 0.72 -14.07
N THR A 77 2.40 -0.40 -14.78
CA THR A 77 1.26 -1.23 -15.14
C THR A 77 1.14 -2.46 -14.25
N LYS A 78 2.18 -2.73 -13.46
CA LYS A 78 2.22 -3.86 -12.53
C LYS A 78 2.70 -3.40 -11.18
N ILE A 79 1.88 -3.59 -10.16
CA ILE A 79 2.24 -3.29 -8.77
C ILE A 79 1.96 -4.49 -7.88
N ILE A 80 2.68 -4.58 -6.79
CA ILE A 80 2.44 -5.58 -5.77
C ILE A 80 2.19 -4.92 -4.42
N LEU A 81 1.12 -5.32 -3.76
CA LEU A 81 0.77 -4.87 -2.42
C LEU A 81 1.49 -5.79 -1.43
N LEU A 82 2.38 -5.22 -0.63
CA LEU A 82 3.27 -6.01 0.25
C LEU A 82 2.63 -6.31 1.59
N ASN A 83 2.15 -5.29 2.28
CA ASN A 83 1.42 -5.44 3.53
C ASN A 83 0.47 -4.28 3.75
N GLY A 84 -0.48 -4.48 4.65
CA GLY A 84 -1.40 -3.43 5.07
C GLY A 84 -1.51 -3.42 6.58
N PHE A 85 -1.83 -2.26 7.15
CA PHE A 85 -1.94 -2.12 8.60
C PHE A 85 -2.74 -0.89 8.98
N LEU A 86 -3.28 -0.92 10.20
CA LEU A 86 -3.88 0.25 10.84
C LEU A 86 -2.74 1.04 11.50
N LYS A 87 -2.56 2.30 11.13
CA LYS A 87 -1.49 3.13 11.68
C LYS A 87 -1.77 3.46 13.14
N LYS A 88 -0.84 3.14 14.02
CA LYS A 88 -0.96 3.37 15.46
C LYS A 88 0.12 4.32 15.96
N SER A 89 1.35 3.83 16.17
CA SER A 89 2.47 4.61 16.66
C SER A 89 3.58 4.69 15.61
N THR A 90 4.51 5.63 15.77
CA THR A 90 5.68 5.73 14.90
C THR A 90 6.51 4.45 14.94
N LYS A 91 6.67 3.87 16.14
CA LYS A 91 7.43 2.63 16.30
C LYS A 91 6.80 1.46 15.56
N ASP A 92 5.47 1.35 15.63
CA ASP A 92 4.74 0.31 14.90
C ASP A 92 4.85 0.54 13.40
N TYR A 93 4.72 1.80 12.96
CA TYR A 93 4.85 2.17 11.56
C TYR A 93 6.20 1.73 11.00
N ASP A 94 7.31 2.03 11.71
CA ASP A 94 8.66 1.64 11.27
C ASP A 94 8.80 0.13 11.16
N LYS A 95 8.20 -0.62 12.07
CA LYS A 95 8.18 -2.10 12.00
C LYS A 95 7.46 -2.59 10.76
N GLN A 96 6.34 -1.95 10.40
CA GLN A 96 5.57 -2.34 9.23
C GLN A 96 6.33 -2.06 7.93
N ILE A 97 7.05 -0.94 7.87
CA ILE A 97 7.88 -0.64 6.70
C ILE A 97 9.03 -1.64 6.58
N ALA A 98 9.69 -1.98 7.69
CA ALA A 98 10.74 -3.00 7.70
C ALA A 98 10.21 -4.36 7.24
N LYS A 99 8.98 -4.71 7.63
CA LYS A 99 8.31 -5.93 7.21
C LYS A 99 8.07 -5.93 5.70
N ALA A 100 7.62 -4.81 5.14
CA ALA A 100 7.40 -4.68 3.70
C ALA A 100 8.70 -4.89 2.91
N ILE A 101 9.79 -4.30 3.38
CA ILE A 101 11.12 -4.45 2.76
C ILE A 101 11.54 -5.93 2.76
N ARG A 102 11.28 -6.63 3.85
CA ARG A 102 11.61 -8.05 3.97
C ARG A 102 10.80 -8.91 3.00
N ILE A 103 9.49 -8.61 2.89
CA ILE A 103 8.61 -9.30 1.95
C ILE A 103 9.12 -9.12 0.51
N LEU A 104 9.48 -7.90 0.14
CA LEU A 104 10.00 -7.60 -1.19
C LEU A 104 11.27 -8.39 -1.48
N LYS A 105 12.17 -8.48 -0.51
CA LYS A 105 13.39 -9.27 -0.62
C LYS A 105 13.10 -10.75 -0.83
N ASP A 106 12.17 -11.30 -0.05
CA ASP A 106 11.80 -12.71 -0.12
C ASP A 106 11.15 -13.07 -1.46
N LEU A 107 10.48 -12.11 -2.10
CA LEU A 107 9.88 -12.31 -3.41
C LEU A 107 10.91 -12.30 -4.55
N ALA A 108 12.13 -11.89 -4.29
CA ALA A 108 13.23 -11.83 -5.25
C ALA A 108 12.89 -11.01 -6.52
N LEU A 109 12.17 -9.92 -6.33
CA LEU A 109 11.81 -9.01 -7.40
C LEU A 109 12.88 -7.94 -7.65
#